data_86e7240c0eba95ff18f80c8e87465601
#
_entry.id   86e7240c0eba95ff18f80c8e87465601
#
_cell.length_a   1.000
_cell.length_b   1.000
_cell.length_c   1.000
_cell.angle_alpha   90.00
_cell.angle_beta   90.00
_cell.angle_gamma   90.00
#
_symmetry.space_group_name_H-M   'P 1'
#
loop_
_entity.id
_entity.type
_entity.pdbx_description
1 polymer ?
#
loop_
_entity_poly.entity_id
_entity_poly.type
_entity_poly.pdbx_seq_one_letter_code
_entity_poly.pdbx_strand_id
1 'polypeptide(L)'
;MKRLFCLLLTGIVLISLAACQTNTDNSDKNGNNVDNMTTSCTKDSVDEFMSIIGEVELGGLSTGMKLDEEHCYNVTPLSVATQTDIKIFKFSDSCISLALIDGEVYSICESFGGYGFVNAVPWDYDEDGNLDLLVASSWGSGLHRSIISVFNTTTKESIVVYDTSTTDNPSVDLFVAAASPSFSSKDPQDLPVYYQVYSANIEVNGNNLADLSYTATGVIGSVVVENGTPVFKPMDD
;
A
#
# COMPACT_ATOMS: atom_id res chain seq x y z
N MET A 1 7.59 1.97 65.56
CA MET A 1 7.18 3.04 64.64
C MET A 1 8.34 3.35 63.71
N LYS A 2 8.33 2.78 62.49
CA LYS A 2 9.32 3.10 61.45
C LYS A 2 8.50 3.55 60.23
N ARG A 3 8.63 4.84 59.86
CA ARG A 3 8.01 5.42 58.70
C ARG A 3 8.84 5.09 57.45
N LEU A 4 8.24 4.38 56.48
CA LEU A 4 8.82 4.07 55.19
C LEU A 4 8.49 5.24 54.25
N PHE A 5 9.51 5.98 53.78
CA PHE A 5 9.41 7.00 52.75
C PHE A 5 9.42 6.33 51.38
N CYS A 6 8.31 6.45 50.65
CA CYS A 6 8.20 6.01 49.27
C CYS A 6 8.59 7.18 48.37
N LEU A 7 9.76 7.11 47.74
CA LEU A 7 10.21 8.07 46.71
C LEU A 7 9.58 7.68 45.38
N LEU A 8 8.65 8.50 44.91
CA LEU A 8 8.13 8.46 43.54
C LEU A 8 9.16 9.09 42.60
N LEU A 9 9.80 8.25 41.77
CA LEU A 9 10.64 8.71 40.68
C LEU A 9 9.73 8.92 39.46
N THR A 10 9.37 10.18 39.17
CA THR A 10 8.73 10.57 37.91
C THR A 10 9.78 10.69 36.83
N GLY A 11 9.86 9.64 36.00
CA GLY A 11 10.68 9.67 34.79
C GLY A 11 9.99 10.50 33.72
N ILE A 12 10.58 11.66 33.39
CA ILE A 12 10.18 12.47 32.23
C ILE A 12 10.81 11.84 30.99
N VAL A 13 9.98 11.19 30.14
CA VAL A 13 10.38 10.74 28.83
C VAL A 13 10.34 11.93 27.88
N LEU A 14 11.50 12.47 27.53
CA LEU A 14 11.66 13.46 26.47
C LEU A 14 11.58 12.74 25.12
N ILE A 15 10.43 12.82 24.47
CA ILE A 15 10.27 12.41 23.06
C ILE A 15 10.89 13.51 22.21
N SER A 16 12.07 13.28 21.68
CA SER A 16 12.70 14.13 20.67
C SER A 16 12.02 13.87 19.32
N LEU A 17 11.12 14.78 18.92
CA LEU A 17 10.62 14.88 17.55
C LEU A 17 11.77 15.35 16.64
N ALA A 18 12.39 14.42 15.91
CA ALA A 18 13.25 14.78 14.80
C ALA A 18 12.35 15.23 13.62
N ALA A 19 12.19 16.55 13.46
CA ALA A 19 11.57 17.10 12.28
C ALA A 19 12.56 16.97 11.10
N CYS A 20 12.25 16.11 10.15
CA CYS A 20 12.86 16.18 8.82
C CYS A 20 12.37 17.46 8.15
N GLN A 21 13.30 18.40 7.93
CA GLN A 21 13.05 19.57 7.11
C GLN A 21 13.08 19.14 5.64
N THR A 22 11.91 19.09 5.01
CA THR A 22 11.79 19.11 3.56
C THR A 22 11.82 20.56 3.10
N ASN A 23 12.75 20.88 2.20
CA ASN A 23 12.77 22.16 1.49
C ASN A 23 11.50 22.28 0.65
N THR A 24 10.63 23.19 1.05
CA THR A 24 9.47 23.62 0.26
C THR A 24 9.82 24.91 -0.45
N ASP A 25 9.94 24.85 -1.77
CA ASP A 25 9.78 26.04 -2.60
C ASP A 25 8.28 26.33 -2.76
N ASN A 26 7.92 27.56 -2.39
CA ASN A 26 6.55 28.09 -2.45
C ASN A 26 6.05 28.23 -3.87
N SER A 27 4.85 27.68 -4.17
CA SER A 27 3.87 28.42 -4.99
C SER A 27 2.45 27.98 -4.63
N ASP A 28 1.63 28.98 -4.25
CA ASP A 28 0.20 28.87 -4.00
C ASP A 28 -0.57 28.16 -5.10
N LYS A 29 -1.47 27.21 -4.74
CA LYS A 29 -2.86 27.18 -5.15
C LYS A 29 -3.63 26.01 -4.54
N ASN A 30 -4.86 26.30 -4.07
CA ASN A 30 -5.94 25.40 -3.67
C ASN A 30 -6.09 24.19 -4.60
N GLY A 31 -6.11 22.99 -4.02
CA GLY A 31 -6.46 21.75 -4.71
C GLY A 31 -5.84 20.57 -3.97
N ASN A 32 -6.60 19.54 -3.74
CA ASN A 32 -6.18 18.28 -3.11
C ASN A 32 -4.85 17.78 -3.70
N ASN A 33 -3.77 17.92 -2.93
CA ASN A 33 -2.42 17.57 -3.40
C ASN A 33 -2.24 16.03 -3.29
N VAL A 34 -2.68 15.32 -4.31
CA VAL A 34 -2.27 13.93 -4.61
C VAL A 34 -1.17 13.95 -5.69
N ASP A 35 -0.39 15.03 -5.73
CA ASP A 35 0.63 15.26 -6.74
C ASP A 35 1.92 14.53 -6.36
N ASN A 36 2.33 13.56 -7.12
CA ASN A 36 3.57 12.79 -7.04
C ASN A 36 3.72 11.95 -5.77
N MET A 37 3.28 10.71 -5.82
CA MET A 37 3.56 9.70 -4.83
C MET A 37 4.71 8.81 -5.31
N THR A 38 5.62 8.45 -4.41
CA THR A 38 6.66 7.45 -4.65
C THR A 38 6.44 6.28 -3.70
N THR A 39 6.71 5.06 -4.18
CA THR A 39 6.80 3.91 -3.28
C THR A 39 7.96 4.13 -2.32
N SER A 40 7.78 3.76 -1.05
CA SER A 40 8.94 3.57 -0.16
C SER A 40 9.72 2.38 -0.71
N CYS A 41 10.96 2.57 -1.15
CA CYS A 41 11.81 1.50 -1.67
C CYS A 41 13.05 1.42 -0.78
N THR A 42 13.04 0.51 0.19
CA THR A 42 14.10 0.38 1.20
C THR A 42 14.63 -1.04 1.30
N LYS A 43 15.70 -1.23 2.08
CA LYS A 43 16.22 -2.56 2.45
C LYS A 43 15.79 -3.00 3.85
N ASP A 44 14.89 -2.25 4.48
CA ASP A 44 14.44 -2.55 5.84
C ASP A 44 13.72 -3.90 5.92
N SER A 45 14.11 -4.74 6.85
CA SER A 45 13.55 -6.09 7.10
C SER A 45 13.68 -7.09 5.93
N VAL A 46 14.54 -6.80 4.94
CA VAL A 46 14.76 -7.72 3.80
C VAL A 46 15.38 -9.02 4.27
N ASP A 47 16.40 -8.98 5.14
CA ASP A 47 17.07 -10.18 5.69
C ASP A 47 16.07 -11.09 6.44
N GLU A 48 15.17 -10.50 7.26
CA GLU A 48 14.10 -11.22 7.95
C GLU A 48 13.18 -11.91 6.92
N PHE A 49 12.68 -11.17 5.95
CA PHE A 49 11.83 -11.68 4.89
C PHE A 49 12.50 -12.79 4.08
N MET A 50 13.76 -12.60 3.66
CA MET A 50 14.50 -13.58 2.87
C MET A 50 14.78 -14.87 3.64
N SER A 51 14.93 -14.80 4.97
CA SER A 51 15.08 -15.98 5.79
C SER A 51 13.81 -16.84 5.81
N ILE A 52 12.64 -16.22 5.74
CA ILE A 52 11.33 -16.89 5.71
C ILE A 52 11.04 -17.44 4.32
N ILE A 53 11.25 -16.65 3.26
CA ILE A 53 10.93 -17.02 1.88
C ILE A 53 11.78 -18.22 1.40
N GLY A 54 13.00 -18.41 1.92
CA GLY A 54 13.85 -19.55 1.60
C GLY A 54 13.24 -20.91 1.97
N GLU A 55 12.21 -20.91 2.83
CA GLU A 55 11.48 -22.10 3.27
C GLU A 55 10.11 -22.23 2.57
N VAL A 56 9.70 -21.24 1.78
CA VAL A 56 8.39 -21.21 1.10
C VAL A 56 8.54 -21.75 -0.34
N GLU A 57 7.75 -22.77 -0.68
CA GLU A 57 7.57 -23.18 -2.07
C GLU A 57 6.72 -22.15 -2.83
N LEU A 58 7.37 -21.26 -3.56
CA LEU A 58 6.71 -20.23 -4.37
C LEU A 58 6.05 -20.79 -5.65
N GLY A 59 5.65 -22.03 -5.66
CA GLY A 59 4.90 -22.77 -6.67
C GLY A 59 4.91 -22.16 -8.07
N GLY A 60 5.83 -22.47 -8.94
CA GLY A 60 5.86 -22.01 -10.33
C GLY A 60 6.21 -20.53 -10.56
N LEU A 61 6.20 -19.68 -9.53
CA LEU A 61 6.55 -18.26 -9.63
C LEU A 61 8.06 -18.02 -9.74
N SER A 62 8.88 -19.00 -9.36
CA SER A 62 10.33 -18.85 -9.21
C SER A 62 11.17 -19.26 -10.42
N THR A 63 10.59 -19.73 -11.52
CA THR A 63 11.35 -20.21 -12.66
C THR A 63 12.03 -19.05 -13.41
N GLY A 64 13.32 -18.86 -13.13
CA GLY A 64 14.19 -17.93 -13.84
C GLY A 64 14.35 -16.54 -13.20
N MET A 65 13.76 -16.31 -12.02
CA MET A 65 13.86 -15.04 -11.29
C MET A 65 14.93 -15.11 -10.20
N LYS A 66 15.60 -14.01 -9.96
CA LYS A 66 16.53 -13.87 -8.84
C LYS A 66 15.75 -13.41 -7.61
N LEU A 67 15.35 -14.37 -6.79
CA LEU A 67 14.80 -14.11 -5.48
C LEU A 67 15.95 -14.08 -4.48
N ASP A 68 16.70 -13.00 -4.47
CA ASP A 68 17.82 -12.79 -3.56
C ASP A 68 17.72 -11.42 -2.86
N GLU A 69 18.47 -11.27 -1.80
CA GLU A 69 18.48 -10.07 -0.95
C GLU A 69 18.91 -8.81 -1.73
N GLU A 70 19.84 -8.94 -2.68
CA GLU A 70 20.34 -7.81 -3.47
C GLU A 70 19.22 -7.18 -4.29
N HIS A 71 18.32 -8.00 -4.85
CA HIS A 71 17.21 -7.59 -5.71
C HIS A 71 15.89 -7.38 -4.95
N CYS A 72 15.81 -7.73 -3.67
CA CYS A 72 14.62 -7.59 -2.83
C CYS A 72 14.55 -6.21 -2.17
N TYR A 73 13.35 -5.62 -2.12
CA TYR A 73 13.07 -4.31 -1.50
C TYR A 73 11.78 -4.34 -0.71
N ASN A 74 11.80 -3.71 0.46
CA ASN A 74 10.58 -3.39 1.20
C ASN A 74 9.92 -2.17 0.54
N VAL A 75 8.70 -2.37 0.08
CA VAL A 75 7.88 -1.35 -0.61
C VAL A 75 6.61 -1.02 0.16
N THR A 76 6.57 -1.32 1.44
CA THR A 76 5.41 -1.08 2.31
C THR A 76 5.04 0.41 2.30
N PRO A 77 3.83 0.78 1.89
CA PRO A 77 3.37 2.16 1.99
C PRO A 77 3.38 2.65 3.43
N LEU A 78 3.70 3.94 3.62
CA LEU A 78 3.77 4.52 4.97
C LEU A 78 2.47 4.37 5.75
N SER A 79 1.32 4.49 5.07
CA SER A 79 0.00 4.29 5.70
C SER A 79 -0.20 2.87 6.24
N VAL A 80 0.31 1.86 5.54
CA VAL A 80 0.29 0.46 5.97
C VAL A 80 1.28 0.26 7.12
N ALA A 81 2.53 0.71 6.96
CA ALA A 81 3.58 0.54 7.96
C ALA A 81 3.30 1.24 9.32
N THR A 82 2.49 2.30 9.32
CA THR A 82 2.14 3.04 10.55
C THR A 82 0.91 2.51 11.26
N GLN A 83 0.08 1.71 10.59
CA GLN A 83 -1.19 1.24 11.12
C GLN A 83 -1.25 -0.28 11.29
N THR A 84 -0.31 -1.02 10.68
CA THR A 84 -0.25 -2.48 10.71
C THR A 84 1.18 -2.97 10.89
N ASP A 85 1.36 -4.25 11.21
CA ASP A 85 2.65 -4.95 11.21
C ASP A 85 2.96 -5.61 9.85
N ILE A 86 2.13 -5.36 8.83
CA ILE A 86 2.29 -5.93 7.48
C ILE A 86 3.48 -5.28 6.78
N LYS A 87 4.32 -6.12 6.17
CA LYS A 87 5.44 -5.67 5.33
C LYS A 87 5.24 -6.20 3.91
N ILE A 88 5.46 -5.36 2.91
CA ILE A 88 5.29 -5.71 1.49
C ILE A 88 6.65 -5.66 0.79
N PHE A 89 6.97 -6.71 0.05
CA PHE A 89 8.26 -6.87 -0.63
C PHE A 89 8.08 -7.08 -2.12
N LYS A 90 8.97 -6.47 -2.89
CA LYS A 90 9.11 -6.63 -4.34
C LYS A 90 10.56 -6.88 -4.73
N PHE A 91 10.74 -7.35 -5.95
CA PHE A 91 12.06 -7.57 -6.54
C PHE A 91 12.30 -6.60 -7.70
N SER A 92 13.53 -6.12 -7.86
CA SER A 92 13.89 -5.11 -8.87
C SER A 92 13.68 -5.56 -10.32
N ASP A 93 13.77 -6.86 -10.57
CA ASP A 93 13.72 -7.48 -11.91
C ASP A 93 12.48 -8.35 -12.12
N SER A 94 11.51 -8.27 -11.22
CA SER A 94 10.33 -9.12 -11.22
C SER A 94 9.08 -8.38 -10.75
N CYS A 95 7.93 -8.74 -11.33
CA CYS A 95 6.62 -8.27 -10.87
C CYS A 95 6.11 -9.00 -9.61
N ILE A 96 6.85 -9.99 -9.09
CA ILE A 96 6.48 -10.70 -7.86
C ILE A 96 6.40 -9.70 -6.71
N SER A 97 5.29 -9.76 -6.00
CA SER A 97 4.99 -8.90 -4.87
C SER A 97 4.35 -9.72 -3.75
N LEU A 98 5.00 -9.73 -2.61
CA LEU A 98 4.66 -10.61 -1.49
C LEU A 98 4.47 -9.79 -0.22
N ALA A 99 3.50 -10.18 0.60
CA ALA A 99 3.30 -9.62 1.93
C ALA A 99 3.75 -10.59 3.02
N LEU A 100 4.46 -10.08 4.01
CA LEU A 100 4.75 -10.78 5.26
C LEU A 100 3.70 -10.33 6.28
N ILE A 101 2.89 -11.29 6.74
CA ILE A 101 1.78 -11.08 7.67
C ILE A 101 1.85 -12.18 8.73
N ASP A 102 1.95 -11.81 10.01
CA ASP A 102 2.01 -12.75 11.14
C ASP A 102 3.14 -13.80 11.01
N GLY A 103 4.25 -13.45 10.36
CA GLY A 103 5.39 -14.34 10.13
C GLY A 103 5.23 -15.31 8.96
N GLU A 104 4.16 -15.22 8.18
CA GLU A 104 3.89 -16.01 6.98
C GLU A 104 3.87 -15.13 5.72
N VAL A 105 4.19 -15.72 4.56
CA VAL A 105 4.31 -15.00 3.28
C VAL A 105 3.12 -15.31 2.38
N TYR A 106 2.51 -14.25 1.86
CA TYR A 106 1.33 -14.33 0.99
C TYR A 106 1.54 -13.55 -0.31
N SER A 107 1.01 -14.07 -1.43
CA SER A 107 0.86 -13.30 -2.66
C SER A 107 -0.35 -12.38 -2.54
N ILE A 108 -0.15 -11.08 -2.77
CA ILE A 108 -1.22 -10.08 -2.66
C ILE A 108 -1.71 -9.54 -4.00
N CYS A 109 -1.10 -9.97 -5.09
CA CYS A 109 -1.50 -9.60 -6.45
C CYS A 109 -1.01 -10.63 -7.47
N GLU A 110 -1.48 -10.50 -8.72
CA GLU A 110 -0.99 -11.27 -9.86
C GLU A 110 0.50 -11.03 -10.09
N SER A 111 1.23 -12.11 -10.44
CA SER A 111 2.68 -12.09 -10.63
C SER A 111 3.09 -12.37 -12.06
N PHE A 112 2.28 -11.98 -13.04
CA PHE A 112 2.53 -12.19 -14.46
C PHE A 112 2.64 -10.87 -15.22
N GLY A 113 3.86 -10.38 -15.40
CA GLY A 113 4.15 -9.14 -16.12
C GLY A 113 3.61 -7.89 -15.38
N GLY A 114 3.55 -6.77 -16.09
CA GLY A 114 3.18 -5.49 -15.49
C GLY A 114 4.16 -5.03 -14.42
N TYR A 115 3.71 -4.15 -13.55
CA TYR A 115 4.51 -3.64 -12.42
C TYR A 115 4.36 -4.52 -11.16
N GLY A 116 3.41 -5.49 -11.13
CA GLY A 116 3.02 -6.17 -9.90
C GLY A 116 2.32 -5.21 -8.93
N PHE A 117 2.65 -5.25 -7.67
CA PHE A 117 2.14 -4.32 -6.67
C PHE A 117 2.50 -2.86 -7.02
N VAL A 118 1.52 -1.99 -7.00
CA VAL A 118 1.66 -0.54 -7.19
C VAL A 118 1.62 0.16 -5.83
N ASN A 119 0.48 0.08 -5.13
CA ASN A 119 0.36 0.58 -3.77
C ASN A 119 -0.80 -0.07 -3.01
N ALA A 120 -0.91 0.24 -1.72
CA ALA A 120 -2.04 -0.16 -0.89
C ALA A 120 -2.36 0.88 0.17
N VAL A 121 -3.61 0.83 0.65
CA VAL A 121 -4.07 1.54 1.84
C VAL A 121 -4.75 0.57 2.80
N PRO A 122 -4.57 0.73 4.12
CA PRO A 122 -5.24 -0.11 5.11
C PRO A 122 -6.73 0.23 5.19
N TRP A 123 -7.57 -0.78 5.36
CA TRP A 123 -9.01 -0.64 5.43
C TRP A 123 -9.64 -1.83 6.17
N ASP A 124 -10.36 -1.59 7.24
CA ASP A 124 -11.23 -2.59 7.89
C ASP A 124 -12.58 -2.58 7.14
N TYR A 125 -12.67 -3.37 6.03
CA TYR A 125 -13.85 -3.30 5.16
C TYR A 125 -15.04 -4.14 5.67
N ASP A 126 -14.77 -5.17 6.46
CA ASP A 126 -15.77 -6.09 6.99
C ASP A 126 -16.10 -5.85 8.48
N GLU A 127 -15.47 -4.81 9.06
CA GLU A 127 -15.65 -4.36 10.44
C GLU A 127 -15.31 -5.45 11.48
N ASP A 128 -14.37 -6.34 11.15
CA ASP A 128 -13.92 -7.40 12.06
C ASP A 128 -12.88 -6.91 13.09
N GLY A 129 -12.42 -5.67 12.95
CA GLY A 129 -11.43 -5.01 13.81
C GLY A 129 -9.99 -5.24 13.37
N ASN A 130 -9.75 -6.01 12.31
CA ASN A 130 -8.44 -6.17 11.69
C ASN A 130 -8.36 -5.28 10.44
N LEU A 131 -7.18 -4.69 10.20
CA LEU A 131 -6.99 -3.90 8.99
C LEU A 131 -6.62 -4.81 7.82
N ASP A 132 -7.44 -4.74 6.78
CA ASP A 132 -7.21 -5.33 5.48
C ASP A 132 -6.42 -4.39 4.57
N LEU A 133 -6.10 -4.82 3.36
CA LEU A 133 -5.41 -4.00 2.37
C LEU A 133 -6.29 -3.79 1.13
N LEU A 134 -6.64 -2.54 0.83
CA LEU A 134 -7.08 -2.17 -0.50
C LEU A 134 -5.83 -1.99 -1.37
N VAL A 135 -5.68 -2.82 -2.40
CA VAL A 135 -4.46 -2.97 -3.19
C VAL A 135 -4.70 -2.55 -4.63
N ALA A 136 -3.79 -1.74 -5.17
CA ALA A 136 -3.65 -1.52 -6.61
C ALA A 136 -2.45 -2.31 -7.13
N SER A 137 -2.66 -3.03 -8.22
CA SER A 137 -1.63 -3.83 -8.88
C SER A 137 -1.74 -3.75 -10.40
N SER A 138 -0.64 -4.07 -11.09
CA SER A 138 -0.58 -4.11 -12.54
C SER A 138 -0.04 -5.46 -13.01
N TRP A 139 -0.64 -6.01 -14.06
CA TRP A 139 -0.28 -7.30 -14.64
C TRP A 139 -0.35 -7.27 -16.16
N GLY A 140 0.20 -8.27 -16.82
CA GLY A 140 0.09 -8.50 -18.25
C GLY A 140 1.39 -8.37 -19.03
N SER A 141 1.54 -9.18 -20.08
CA SER A 141 2.71 -9.18 -20.96
C SER A 141 2.46 -8.30 -22.18
N GLY A 142 3.19 -7.19 -22.31
CA GLY A 142 3.12 -6.26 -23.43
C GLY A 142 2.02 -5.22 -23.34
N LEU A 143 0.88 -5.53 -22.77
CA LEU A 143 -0.19 -4.58 -22.40
C LEU A 143 -0.43 -4.68 -20.90
N HIS A 144 -0.09 -3.64 -20.17
CA HIS A 144 -0.35 -3.59 -18.75
C HIS A 144 -1.85 -3.40 -18.50
N ARG A 145 -2.36 -4.07 -17.49
CA ARG A 145 -3.72 -3.95 -16.99
C ARG A 145 -3.65 -3.74 -15.50
N SER A 146 -4.59 -3.01 -14.95
CA SER A 146 -4.63 -2.74 -13.52
C SER A 146 -5.78 -3.47 -12.84
N ILE A 147 -5.51 -3.94 -11.63
CA ILE A 147 -6.50 -4.57 -10.74
C ILE A 147 -6.53 -3.80 -9.45
N ILE A 148 -7.74 -3.50 -8.98
CA ILE A 148 -7.99 -3.10 -7.60
C ILE A 148 -8.63 -4.29 -6.88
N SER A 149 -8.02 -4.70 -5.77
CA SER A 149 -8.49 -5.80 -4.94
C SER A 149 -8.47 -5.43 -3.47
N VAL A 150 -9.26 -6.14 -2.67
CA VAL A 150 -9.14 -6.14 -1.21
C VAL A 150 -8.51 -7.46 -0.79
N PHE A 151 -7.36 -7.42 -0.14
CA PHE A 151 -6.76 -8.58 0.51
C PHE A 151 -7.23 -8.62 1.96
N ASN A 152 -8.03 -9.63 2.30
CA ASN A 152 -8.50 -9.85 3.67
C ASN A 152 -7.39 -10.48 4.51
N THR A 153 -6.96 -9.78 5.55
CA THR A 153 -5.84 -10.20 6.40
C THR A 153 -6.22 -11.32 7.37
N THR A 154 -7.49 -11.55 7.62
CA THR A 154 -8.02 -12.65 8.44
C THR A 154 -8.12 -13.95 7.64
N THR A 155 -8.77 -13.91 6.47
CA THR A 155 -8.96 -15.11 5.62
C THR A 155 -7.80 -15.41 4.70
N LYS A 156 -6.89 -14.43 4.49
CA LYS A 156 -5.75 -14.49 3.55
C LYS A 156 -6.18 -14.64 2.08
N GLU A 157 -7.36 -14.16 1.75
CA GLU A 157 -7.95 -14.21 0.41
C GLU A 157 -8.07 -12.81 -0.20
N SER A 158 -7.99 -12.74 -1.54
CA SER A 158 -8.17 -11.49 -2.29
C SER A 158 -9.52 -11.45 -2.98
N ILE A 159 -10.21 -10.32 -2.90
CA ILE A 159 -11.46 -10.02 -3.60
C ILE A 159 -11.13 -8.96 -4.66
N VAL A 160 -11.24 -9.32 -5.95
CA VAL A 160 -11.10 -8.35 -7.05
C VAL A 160 -12.35 -7.49 -7.11
N VAL A 161 -12.19 -6.17 -7.01
CA VAL A 161 -13.30 -5.20 -7.04
C VAL A 161 -13.35 -4.41 -8.36
N TYR A 162 -12.21 -4.28 -9.06
CA TYR A 162 -12.14 -3.65 -10.37
C TYR A 162 -10.98 -4.21 -11.18
N ASP A 163 -11.24 -4.54 -12.45
CA ASP A 163 -10.24 -5.06 -13.40
C ASP A 163 -10.38 -4.31 -14.72
N THR A 164 -9.35 -3.58 -15.11
CA THR A 164 -9.36 -2.79 -16.35
C THR A 164 -9.41 -3.63 -17.61
N SER A 165 -9.05 -4.94 -17.54
CA SER A 165 -9.13 -5.84 -18.70
C SER A 165 -10.56 -5.98 -19.25
N THR A 166 -11.56 -5.66 -18.44
CA THR A 166 -12.99 -5.72 -18.78
C THR A 166 -13.56 -4.39 -19.27
N THR A 167 -12.72 -3.35 -19.39
CA THR A 167 -13.14 -1.98 -19.75
C THR A 167 -12.71 -1.58 -21.16
N ASP A 168 -13.24 -0.46 -21.65
CA ASP A 168 -12.88 0.12 -22.95
C ASP A 168 -11.43 0.67 -22.97
N ASN A 169 -10.85 0.96 -21.80
CA ASN A 169 -9.46 1.39 -21.64
C ASN A 169 -8.66 0.43 -20.74
N PRO A 170 -8.27 -0.75 -21.25
CA PRO A 170 -7.63 -1.78 -20.43
C PRO A 170 -6.21 -1.42 -19.97
N SER A 171 -5.57 -0.42 -20.56
CA SER A 171 -4.17 -0.07 -20.30
C SER A 171 -4.02 1.10 -19.34
N VAL A 172 -5.07 1.51 -18.64
CA VAL A 172 -4.96 2.57 -17.66
C VAL A 172 -4.25 2.07 -16.39
N ASP A 173 -3.21 2.77 -15.99
CA ASP A 173 -2.56 2.51 -14.71
C ASP A 173 -3.37 3.13 -13.58
N LEU A 174 -3.44 2.39 -12.45
CA LEU A 174 -4.25 2.78 -11.30
C LEU A 174 -3.44 2.79 -10.01
N PHE A 175 -3.83 3.66 -9.08
CA PHE A 175 -3.46 3.56 -7.67
C PHE A 175 -4.66 3.89 -6.77
N VAL A 176 -4.54 3.58 -5.46
CA VAL A 176 -5.56 3.80 -4.46
C VAL A 176 -5.11 4.80 -3.40
N ALA A 177 -6.02 5.59 -2.89
CA ALA A 177 -5.74 6.48 -1.77
C ALA A 177 -6.94 6.56 -0.80
N ALA A 178 -6.64 6.66 0.49
CA ALA A 178 -7.61 7.04 1.49
C ALA A 178 -7.72 8.57 1.48
N ALA A 179 -8.91 9.10 1.23
CA ALA A 179 -9.19 10.52 1.20
C ALA A 179 -10.18 10.89 2.30
N SER A 180 -9.85 11.92 3.06
CA SER A 180 -10.82 12.57 3.95
C SER A 180 -11.39 13.79 3.25
N PRO A 181 -12.70 14.06 3.34
CA PRO A 181 -13.27 15.25 2.73
C PRO A 181 -12.65 16.51 3.34
N SER A 182 -12.19 17.42 2.48
CA SER A 182 -11.62 18.72 2.86
C SER A 182 -12.72 19.68 3.31
N PHE A 183 -13.49 19.34 4.34
CA PHE A 183 -14.45 20.27 4.91
C PHE A 183 -13.91 20.83 6.23
N SER A 184 -14.11 22.13 6.42
CA SER A 184 -13.88 22.84 7.67
C SER A 184 -14.93 22.43 8.73
N SER A 185 -15.04 21.12 9.00
CA SER A 185 -15.86 20.65 10.13
C SER A 185 -15.09 20.82 11.42
N LYS A 186 -15.83 21.14 12.48
CA LYS A 186 -15.23 21.46 13.78
C LYS A 186 -14.66 20.22 14.49
N ASP A 187 -14.85 19.02 13.94
CA ASP A 187 -14.34 17.77 14.52
C ASP A 187 -13.76 16.85 13.42
N PRO A 188 -12.42 16.78 13.29
CA PRO A 188 -11.77 15.94 12.27
C PRO A 188 -11.94 14.43 12.49
N GLN A 189 -12.38 14.00 13.68
CA GLN A 189 -12.44 12.57 14.04
C GLN A 189 -13.70 11.87 13.50
N ASP A 190 -14.73 12.64 13.09
CA ASP A 190 -16.01 12.11 12.62
C ASP A 190 -16.17 12.16 11.08
N LEU A 191 -15.10 12.49 10.34
CA LEU A 191 -15.19 12.55 8.88
C LEU A 191 -15.04 11.16 8.28
N PRO A 192 -15.97 10.72 7.41
CA PRO A 192 -15.85 9.45 6.73
C PRO A 192 -14.59 9.42 5.87
N VAL A 193 -13.86 8.33 5.92
CA VAL A 193 -12.74 8.07 5.02
C VAL A 193 -13.31 7.47 3.73
N TYR A 194 -12.93 8.02 2.59
CA TYR A 194 -13.28 7.50 1.27
C TYR A 194 -12.07 6.82 0.66
N TYR A 195 -12.25 5.65 0.10
CA TYR A 195 -11.22 4.92 -0.61
C TYR A 195 -11.37 5.17 -2.09
N GLN A 196 -10.53 6.05 -2.63
CA GLN A 196 -10.60 6.50 -4.01
C GLN A 196 -9.63 5.73 -4.90
N VAL A 197 -10.06 5.49 -6.14
CA VAL A 197 -9.25 4.91 -7.21
C VAL A 197 -8.93 6.01 -8.21
N TYR A 198 -7.63 6.16 -8.49
CA TYR A 198 -7.10 7.16 -9.40
C TYR A 198 -6.51 6.50 -10.64
N SER A 199 -6.72 7.11 -11.80
CA SER A 199 -5.86 6.89 -12.94
C SER A 199 -4.52 7.60 -12.72
N ALA A 200 -3.43 7.03 -13.25
CA ALA A 200 -2.08 7.53 -13.04
C ALA A 200 -1.19 7.37 -14.27
N ASN A 201 -0.10 8.14 -14.29
CA ASN A 201 1.10 7.79 -15.02
C ASN A 201 2.08 7.15 -14.05
N ILE A 202 2.53 5.93 -14.36
CA ILE A 202 3.49 5.19 -13.53
C ILE A 202 4.83 5.15 -14.27
N GLU A 203 5.90 5.46 -13.55
CA GLU A 203 7.28 5.40 -14.03
C GLU A 203 8.10 4.45 -13.16
N VAL A 204 8.94 3.63 -13.81
CA VAL A 204 9.91 2.75 -13.14
C VAL A 204 11.23 3.49 -13.01
N ASN A 205 11.68 3.71 -11.78
CA ASN A 205 12.92 4.43 -11.52
C ASN A 205 14.14 3.50 -11.73
N GLY A 206 15.05 3.90 -12.60
CA GLY A 206 16.33 3.21 -12.78
C GLY A 206 16.25 1.73 -13.21
N ASN A 207 15.18 1.30 -13.89
CA ASN A 207 14.88 -0.09 -14.23
C ASN A 207 14.63 -1.00 -13.00
N ASN A 208 14.25 -0.43 -11.86
CA ASN A 208 13.92 -1.16 -10.65
C ASN A 208 12.39 -1.24 -10.48
N LEU A 209 11.80 -2.40 -10.77
CA LEU A 209 10.35 -2.62 -10.63
C LEU A 209 9.83 -2.45 -9.18
N ALA A 210 10.70 -2.45 -8.19
CA ALA A 210 10.34 -2.15 -6.82
C ALA A 210 10.25 -0.63 -6.54
N ASP A 211 10.87 0.20 -7.38
CA ASP A 211 10.92 1.66 -7.23
C ASP A 211 10.02 2.32 -8.28
N LEU A 212 8.78 2.62 -7.89
CA LEU A 212 7.78 3.25 -8.75
C LEU A 212 7.50 4.67 -8.28
N SER A 213 7.37 5.58 -9.23
CA SER A 213 6.73 6.88 -9.03
C SER A 213 5.43 6.94 -9.82
N TYR A 214 4.41 7.56 -9.27
CA TYR A 214 3.14 7.70 -9.93
C TYR A 214 2.53 9.08 -9.69
N THR A 215 1.97 9.65 -10.76
CA THR A 215 1.32 10.95 -10.78
C THR A 215 -0.15 10.74 -11.12
N ALA A 216 -1.05 11.20 -10.26
CA ALA A 216 -2.47 11.12 -10.50
C ALA A 216 -2.86 11.90 -11.76
N THR A 217 -3.72 11.31 -12.59
CA THR A 217 -4.30 11.98 -13.76
C THR A 217 -5.80 12.27 -13.58
N GLY A 218 -6.44 11.60 -12.63
CA GLY A 218 -7.85 11.85 -12.27
C GLY A 218 -8.40 10.78 -11.34
N VAL A 219 -9.48 11.10 -10.63
CA VAL A 219 -10.27 10.12 -9.87
C VAL A 219 -11.20 9.40 -10.84
N ILE A 220 -11.20 8.07 -10.85
CA ILE A 220 -12.09 7.28 -11.71
C ILE A 220 -13.26 6.67 -10.93
N GLY A 221 -13.17 6.63 -9.62
CA GLY A 221 -14.22 6.09 -8.76
C GLY A 221 -13.77 5.91 -7.31
N SER A 222 -14.57 5.19 -6.57
CA SER A 222 -14.30 4.82 -5.17
C SER A 222 -14.63 3.36 -4.90
N VAL A 223 -14.02 2.78 -3.87
CA VAL A 223 -14.41 1.47 -3.34
C VAL A 223 -15.22 1.70 -2.08
N VAL A 224 -16.37 1.04 -2.01
CA VAL A 224 -17.32 1.10 -0.89
C VAL A 224 -17.75 -0.31 -0.51
N VAL A 225 -18.36 -0.47 0.67
CA VAL A 225 -18.97 -1.75 1.08
C VAL A 225 -20.46 -1.73 0.79
N GLU A 226 -20.95 -2.73 0.05
CA GLU A 226 -22.37 -2.97 -0.15
C GLU A 226 -22.73 -4.40 0.29
N ASN A 227 -23.61 -4.51 1.25
CA ASN A 227 -24.04 -5.80 1.83
C ASN A 227 -22.84 -6.66 2.32
N GLY A 228 -21.85 -6.03 2.93
CA GLY A 228 -20.65 -6.71 3.45
C GLY A 228 -19.62 -7.10 2.38
N THR A 229 -19.77 -6.62 1.15
CA THR A 229 -18.85 -6.92 0.03
C THR A 229 -18.26 -5.62 -0.51
N PRO A 230 -16.94 -5.52 -0.72
CA PRO A 230 -16.33 -4.36 -1.35
C PRO A 230 -16.68 -4.31 -2.84
N VAL A 231 -17.10 -3.15 -3.31
CA VAL A 231 -17.49 -2.91 -4.72
C VAL A 231 -16.91 -1.59 -5.21
N PHE A 232 -16.53 -1.55 -6.48
CA PHE A 232 -16.10 -0.32 -7.15
C PHE A 232 -17.31 0.47 -7.63
N LYS A 233 -17.33 1.77 -7.35
CA LYS A 233 -18.31 2.74 -7.85
C LYS A 233 -17.58 3.73 -8.75
N PRO A 234 -17.88 3.76 -10.06
CA PRO A 234 -17.31 4.77 -10.96
C PRO A 234 -17.77 6.17 -10.53
N MET A 235 -16.97 7.18 -10.88
CA MET A 235 -17.42 8.58 -10.80
C MET A 235 -18.55 8.77 -11.81
N ASP A 236 -19.63 9.42 -11.38
CA ASP A 236 -20.67 9.89 -12.29
C ASP A 236 -20.08 11.04 -13.15
N ASP A 237 -20.31 10.99 -14.48
CA ASP A 237 -19.90 12.01 -15.46
C ASP A 237 -20.61 13.37 -15.24
#